data_9cd7318131d551c70d5c159390a5a300
#
_entry.id   9cd7318131d551c70d5c159390a5a300
#
_cell.length_a   1.000
_cell.length_b   1.000
_cell.length_c   1.000
_cell.angle_alpha   90.00
_cell.angle_beta   90.00
_cell.angle_gamma   90.00
#
_symmetry.space_group_name_H-M   'P 1'
#
loop_
_entity.id
_entity.type
_entity.pdbx_description
1 polymer ?
#
loop_
_entity_poly.entity_id
_entity_poly.type
_entity_poly.pdbx_seq_one_letter_code
_entity_poly.pdbx_strand_id
1 'polypeptide(L)'
;QSSAECLDVIAAEMKGGKRLVQIGFMRRFDPAYVEMKQALADGKIGPALMMHNFHRNVSAPANFTGQMAITNSAPHEFDIARFVLGTEYASISVFRPDFRDAGKTGAPVFMVLKTVDGQLVNVEINNNAAYGYDVRGELVGEKGSVFLRSPIASELNVNQQSITAYPEDWRPRFAEAYRLQNSAWLKSIETGKPAGASAWDGYAAT
;
A
#
# COMPACT_ATOMS: atom_id res chain seq x y z
N GLN A 1 -7.84 8.94 12.37
CA GLN A 1 -7.75 8.00 13.49
C GLN A 1 -6.38 8.18 14.16
N SER A 2 -6.35 8.06 15.47
CA SER A 2 -5.13 8.15 16.27
C SER A 2 -4.70 6.76 16.72
N SER A 3 -3.44 6.61 17.09
CA SER A 3 -2.93 5.35 17.67
C SER A 3 -3.71 4.95 18.93
N ALA A 4 -4.19 5.92 19.72
CA ALA A 4 -5.01 5.64 20.91
C ALA A 4 -6.35 4.98 20.54
N GLU A 5 -7.08 5.51 19.54
CA GLU A 5 -8.34 4.92 19.06
C GLU A 5 -8.13 3.50 18.50
N CYS A 6 -7.00 3.25 17.82
CA CYS A 6 -6.65 1.90 17.36
C CYS A 6 -6.46 0.93 18.55
N LEU A 7 -5.79 1.38 19.61
CA LEU A 7 -5.59 0.56 20.83
C LEU A 7 -6.92 0.27 21.55
N ASP A 8 -7.87 1.21 21.54
CA ASP A 8 -9.22 0.99 22.10
C ASP A 8 -9.96 -0.12 21.35
N VAL A 9 -9.85 -0.16 20.02
CA VAL A 9 -10.43 -1.24 19.20
C VAL A 9 -9.80 -2.59 19.53
N ILE A 10 -8.47 -2.64 19.63
CA ILE A 10 -7.74 -3.86 20.02
C ILE A 10 -8.15 -4.33 21.41
N ALA A 11 -8.24 -3.41 22.38
CA ALA A 11 -8.68 -3.73 23.74
C ALA A 11 -10.12 -4.30 23.77
N ALA A 12 -11.02 -3.75 22.96
CA ALA A 12 -12.39 -4.25 22.84
C ALA A 12 -12.44 -5.68 22.26
N GLU A 13 -11.64 -5.97 21.22
CA GLU A 13 -11.51 -7.32 20.66
C GLU A 13 -10.97 -8.31 21.69
N MET A 14 -9.91 -7.93 22.39
CA MET A 14 -9.30 -8.77 23.44
C MET A 14 -10.29 -9.08 24.57
N LYS A 15 -11.06 -8.09 25.02
CA LYS A 15 -12.11 -8.27 26.03
C LYS A 15 -13.21 -9.22 25.55
N GLY A 16 -13.53 -9.19 24.25
CA GLY A 16 -14.50 -10.10 23.63
C GLY A 16 -13.97 -11.52 23.38
N GLY A 17 -12.65 -11.73 23.55
CA GLY A 17 -12.00 -13.04 23.38
C GLY A 17 -11.97 -13.57 21.94
N LYS A 18 -12.33 -12.74 20.96
CA LYS A 18 -12.39 -13.12 19.53
C LYS A 18 -11.89 -11.98 18.67
N ARG A 19 -11.13 -12.32 17.63
CA ARG A 19 -10.81 -11.38 16.55
C ARG A 19 -12.03 -11.24 15.64
N LEU A 20 -12.63 -10.05 15.60
CA LEU A 20 -13.83 -9.74 14.83
C LEU A 20 -13.62 -8.61 13.81
N VAL A 21 -12.49 -7.89 13.93
CA VAL A 21 -12.16 -6.76 13.07
C VAL A 21 -11.19 -7.19 11.97
N GLN A 22 -11.56 -6.92 10.74
CA GLN A 22 -10.67 -6.98 9.58
C GLN A 22 -10.48 -5.56 9.04
N ILE A 23 -9.24 -5.11 8.97
CA ILE A 23 -8.92 -3.81 8.39
C ILE A 23 -8.92 -3.92 6.85
N GLY A 24 -9.43 -2.87 6.18
CA GLY A 24 -9.62 -2.83 4.73
C GLY A 24 -8.32 -2.65 3.93
N PHE A 25 -7.25 -3.33 4.30
CA PHE A 25 -5.99 -3.35 3.55
C PHE A 25 -6.06 -4.36 2.40
N MET A 26 -6.84 -4.00 1.36
CA MET A 26 -7.15 -4.86 0.23
C MET A 26 -5.92 -5.33 -0.56
N ARG A 27 -4.80 -4.60 -0.51
CA ARG A 27 -3.59 -4.98 -1.25
C ARG A 27 -3.00 -6.30 -0.79
N ARG A 28 -3.27 -6.74 0.45
CA ARG A 28 -2.92 -8.09 0.94
C ARG A 28 -3.62 -9.22 0.16
N PHE A 29 -4.68 -8.88 -0.56
CA PHE A 29 -5.46 -9.79 -1.40
C PHE A 29 -5.25 -9.54 -2.90
N ASP A 30 -4.45 -8.54 -3.28
CA ASP A 30 -4.10 -8.28 -4.67
C ASP A 30 -3.18 -9.38 -5.19
N PRO A 31 -3.56 -10.11 -6.26
CA PRO A 31 -2.77 -11.23 -6.76
C PRO A 31 -1.31 -10.87 -7.03
N ALA A 32 -1.04 -9.67 -7.55
CA ALA A 32 0.32 -9.25 -7.87
C ALA A 32 1.20 -9.02 -6.63
N TYR A 33 0.65 -8.45 -5.55
CA TYR A 33 1.38 -8.34 -4.27
C TYR A 33 1.53 -9.70 -3.57
N VAL A 34 0.55 -10.59 -3.70
CA VAL A 34 0.66 -11.96 -3.19
C VAL A 34 1.77 -12.72 -3.92
N GLU A 35 1.85 -12.58 -5.25
CA GLU A 35 2.94 -13.17 -6.06
C GLU A 35 4.32 -12.60 -5.67
N MET A 36 4.42 -11.28 -5.45
CA MET A 36 5.65 -10.64 -4.97
C MET A 36 6.10 -11.23 -3.63
N LYS A 37 5.19 -11.36 -2.67
CA LYS A 37 5.47 -11.99 -1.37
C LYS A 37 5.91 -13.45 -1.53
N GLN A 38 5.22 -14.21 -2.39
CA GLN A 38 5.55 -15.61 -2.63
C GLN A 38 6.93 -15.77 -3.27
N ALA A 39 7.29 -14.89 -4.22
CA ALA A 39 8.62 -14.92 -4.83
C ALA A 39 9.74 -14.69 -3.82
N LEU A 40 9.52 -13.83 -2.81
CA LEU A 40 10.44 -13.67 -1.69
C LEU A 40 10.50 -14.94 -0.82
N ALA A 41 9.34 -15.47 -0.43
CA ALA A 41 9.24 -16.65 0.43
C ALA A 41 9.87 -17.89 -0.22
N ASP A 42 9.73 -18.05 -1.53
CA ASP A 42 10.36 -19.12 -2.33
C ASP A 42 11.88 -18.92 -2.53
N GLY A 43 12.45 -17.80 -2.07
CA GLY A 43 13.87 -17.47 -2.25
C GLY A 43 14.28 -17.13 -3.70
N LYS A 44 13.32 -16.89 -4.60
CA LYS A 44 13.57 -16.63 -6.04
C LYS A 44 14.46 -15.41 -6.28
N ILE A 45 14.35 -14.40 -5.43
CA ILE A 45 15.13 -13.16 -5.52
C ILE A 45 16.20 -13.03 -4.42
N GLY A 46 16.38 -14.07 -3.61
CA GLY A 46 17.26 -14.03 -2.42
C GLY A 46 16.67 -13.17 -1.29
N PRO A 47 17.45 -12.90 -0.23
CA PRO A 47 17.05 -11.98 0.84
C PRO A 47 16.63 -10.62 0.31
N ALA A 48 15.56 -10.04 0.88
CA ALA A 48 15.09 -8.70 0.51
C ALA A 48 16.06 -7.62 0.99
N LEU A 49 16.35 -6.66 0.13
CA LEU A 49 17.19 -5.49 0.41
C LEU A 49 16.36 -4.22 0.50
N MET A 50 15.49 -4.00 -0.48
CA MET A 50 14.70 -2.77 -0.60
C MET A 50 13.32 -3.06 -1.18
N MET A 51 12.34 -2.22 -0.80
CA MET A 51 11.05 -2.16 -1.46
C MET A 51 10.71 -0.72 -1.82
N HIS A 52 10.34 -0.51 -3.09
CA HIS A 52 9.92 0.78 -3.64
C HIS A 52 8.41 0.80 -3.80
N ASN A 53 7.75 1.83 -3.29
CA ASN A 53 6.30 1.98 -3.38
C ASN A 53 5.94 3.34 -4.00
N PHE A 54 5.08 3.30 -5.02
CA PHE A 54 4.56 4.48 -5.70
C PHE A 54 3.05 4.51 -5.52
N HIS A 55 2.54 5.63 -4.97
CA HIS A 55 1.13 5.86 -4.79
C HIS A 55 0.74 7.20 -5.42
N ARG A 56 0.24 7.15 -6.62
CA ARG A 56 -0.11 8.33 -7.41
C ARG A 56 -1.58 8.31 -7.76
N ASN A 57 -2.34 9.27 -7.25
CA ASN A 57 -3.73 9.53 -7.63
C ASN A 57 -3.79 10.68 -8.64
N VAL A 58 -4.78 10.65 -9.53
CA VAL A 58 -4.98 11.68 -10.57
C VAL A 58 -5.16 13.06 -9.95
N SER A 59 -6.01 13.14 -8.93
CA SER A 59 -6.30 14.37 -8.21
C SER A 59 -6.68 14.09 -6.77
N ALA A 60 -6.39 15.05 -5.91
CA ALA A 60 -6.85 15.06 -4.53
C ALA A 60 -8.14 15.88 -4.39
N PRO A 61 -9.03 15.57 -3.44
CA PRO A 61 -10.13 16.43 -3.05
C PRO A 61 -9.63 17.84 -2.65
N ALA A 62 -10.45 18.86 -2.86
CA ALA A 62 -10.07 20.26 -2.60
C ALA A 62 -9.62 20.55 -1.16
N ASN A 63 -10.11 19.76 -0.19
CA ASN A 63 -9.75 19.83 1.22
C ASN A 63 -8.57 18.93 1.62
N PHE A 64 -7.92 18.26 0.66
CA PHE A 64 -6.82 17.36 0.94
C PHE A 64 -5.56 18.14 1.33
N THR A 65 -4.94 17.77 2.44
CA THR A 65 -3.71 18.40 2.96
C THR A 65 -2.52 17.49 2.81
N GLY A 66 -1.30 18.05 2.88
CA GLY A 66 -0.07 17.24 2.91
C GLY A 66 0.00 16.27 4.09
N GLN A 67 -0.67 16.58 5.21
CA GLN A 67 -0.83 15.67 6.34
C GLN A 67 -1.69 14.47 5.95
N MET A 68 -2.75 14.67 5.17
CA MET A 68 -3.63 13.58 4.72
C MET A 68 -2.94 12.62 3.74
N ALA A 69 -1.88 13.05 3.04
CA ALA A 69 -1.04 12.14 2.26
C ALA A 69 -0.41 11.05 3.16
N ILE A 70 -0.02 11.44 4.38
CA ILE A 70 0.56 10.50 5.36
C ILE A 70 -0.54 9.70 6.07
N THR A 71 -1.62 10.35 6.52
CA THR A 71 -2.64 9.68 7.36
C THR A 71 -3.67 8.88 6.58
N ASN A 72 -3.91 9.18 5.30
CA ASN A 72 -4.94 8.53 4.49
C ASN A 72 -4.36 7.63 3.38
N SER A 73 -3.27 8.05 2.74
CA SER A 73 -2.69 7.30 1.62
C SER A 73 -1.57 6.37 2.05
N ALA A 74 -0.61 6.87 2.82
CA ALA A 74 0.57 6.10 3.22
C ALA A 74 0.29 4.85 4.06
N PRO A 75 -0.77 4.73 4.88
CA PRO A 75 -1.06 3.49 5.60
C PRO A 75 -1.19 2.26 4.70
N HIS A 76 -1.68 2.43 3.47
CA HIS A 76 -1.72 1.35 2.48
C HIS A 76 -0.32 0.89 2.06
N GLU A 77 0.63 1.81 1.96
CA GLU A 77 2.01 1.49 1.60
C GLU A 77 2.76 0.90 2.79
N PHE A 78 2.54 1.43 3.98
CA PHE A 78 3.13 0.88 5.21
C PHE A 78 2.66 -0.55 5.46
N ASP A 79 1.37 -0.81 5.32
CA ASP A 79 0.80 -2.13 5.52
C ASP A 79 1.31 -3.14 4.49
N ILE A 80 1.32 -2.77 3.20
CA ILE A 80 1.70 -3.73 2.15
C ILE A 80 3.19 -4.08 2.23
N ALA A 81 4.06 -3.14 2.58
CA ALA A 81 5.48 -3.44 2.74
C ALA A 81 5.73 -4.32 3.98
N ARG A 82 5.06 -4.06 5.13
CA ARG A 82 5.08 -4.96 6.28
C ARG A 82 4.60 -6.36 5.92
N PHE A 83 3.53 -6.47 5.15
CA PHE A 83 2.97 -7.75 4.71
C PHE A 83 3.93 -8.52 3.80
N VAL A 84 4.55 -7.87 2.83
CA VAL A 84 5.46 -8.49 1.86
C VAL A 84 6.76 -8.91 2.54
N LEU A 85 7.38 -7.99 3.28
CA LEU A 85 8.67 -8.21 3.94
C LEU A 85 8.56 -9.06 5.22
N GLY A 86 7.39 -9.08 5.89
CA GLY A 86 7.18 -9.82 7.12
C GLY A 86 7.91 -9.23 8.33
N THR A 87 8.14 -7.92 8.36
CA THR A 87 8.94 -7.22 9.37
C THR A 87 8.30 -5.89 9.77
N GLU A 88 8.78 -5.29 10.86
CA GLU A 88 8.31 -4.02 11.41
C GLU A 88 9.30 -2.88 11.08
N TYR A 89 8.83 -1.64 11.18
CA TYR A 89 9.66 -0.46 10.96
C TYR A 89 10.40 -0.05 12.24
N ALA A 90 11.68 0.32 12.08
CA ALA A 90 12.51 0.86 13.16
C ALA A 90 12.58 2.39 13.10
N SER A 91 12.53 2.98 11.89
CA SER A 91 12.60 4.43 11.72
C SER A 91 11.95 4.88 10.41
N ILE A 92 11.60 6.17 10.37
CA ILE A 92 11.06 6.85 9.20
C ILE A 92 11.67 8.24 9.06
N SER A 93 12.01 8.61 7.83
CA SER A 93 12.40 9.97 7.43
C SER A 93 11.46 10.47 6.35
N VAL A 94 10.97 11.71 6.48
CA VAL A 94 9.97 12.30 5.59
C VAL A 94 10.58 13.49 4.86
N PHE A 95 10.43 13.51 3.54
CA PHE A 95 10.92 14.55 2.66
C PHE A 95 9.76 15.13 1.84
N ARG A 96 9.81 16.42 1.59
CA ARG A 96 8.85 17.14 0.75
C ARG A 96 9.61 18.05 -0.21
N PRO A 97 9.13 18.20 -1.46
CA PRO A 97 9.70 19.20 -2.35
C PRO A 97 9.49 20.61 -1.78
N ASP A 98 10.50 21.44 -1.91
CA ASP A 98 10.46 22.83 -1.46
C ASP A 98 10.11 23.75 -2.64
N PHE A 99 8.80 24.01 -2.84
CA PHE A 99 8.28 24.92 -3.86
C PHE A 99 7.09 25.73 -3.34
N ARG A 100 6.85 26.90 -3.95
CA ARG A 100 5.96 27.96 -3.43
C ARG A 100 4.51 27.53 -3.08
N ASP A 101 3.97 26.52 -3.72
CA ASP A 101 2.59 26.05 -3.53
C ASP A 101 2.48 24.67 -2.88
N ALA A 102 3.58 24.12 -2.39
CA ALA A 102 3.65 22.80 -1.76
C ALA A 102 2.69 22.58 -0.58
N GLY A 103 2.26 23.67 0.08
CA GLY A 103 1.36 23.60 1.23
C GLY A 103 -0.14 23.61 0.90
N LYS A 104 -0.52 23.97 -0.33
CA LYS A 104 -1.92 24.26 -0.66
C LYS A 104 -2.71 23.08 -1.21
N THR A 105 -2.08 22.08 -1.82
CA THR A 105 -2.78 21.02 -2.58
C THR A 105 -2.21 19.64 -2.41
N GLY A 106 -1.72 19.27 -1.22
CA GLY A 106 -1.20 17.91 -1.02
C GLY A 106 0.02 17.63 -1.87
N ALA A 107 1.06 18.43 -1.74
CA ALA A 107 2.35 18.22 -2.38
C ALA A 107 2.84 16.80 -2.20
N PRO A 108 3.60 16.26 -3.17
CA PRO A 108 4.18 14.94 -3.03
C PRO A 108 4.96 14.80 -1.72
N VAL A 109 4.85 13.63 -1.11
CA VAL A 109 5.63 13.26 0.06
C VAL A 109 6.46 12.06 -0.29
N PHE A 110 7.75 12.12 0.02
CA PHE A 110 8.66 11.01 -0.12
C PHE A 110 9.14 10.58 1.26
N MET A 111 9.03 9.28 1.55
CA MET A 111 9.41 8.72 2.84
C MET A 111 10.42 7.60 2.65
N VAL A 112 11.39 7.52 3.54
CA VAL A 112 12.33 6.41 3.63
C VAL A 112 12.18 5.80 5.01
N LEU A 113 11.83 4.51 5.04
CA LEU A 113 11.69 3.73 6.26
C LEU A 113 12.80 2.68 6.29
N LYS A 114 13.27 2.39 7.49
CA LYS A 114 14.17 1.25 7.74
C LYS A 114 13.44 0.24 8.61
N THR A 115 13.49 -1.02 8.23
CA THR A 115 12.93 -2.10 9.03
C THR A 115 13.86 -2.51 10.17
N VAL A 116 13.34 -3.24 11.14
CA VAL A 116 14.17 -3.80 12.23
C VAL A 116 15.19 -4.81 11.73
N ASP A 117 14.92 -5.47 10.59
CA ASP A 117 15.84 -6.41 9.95
C ASP A 117 16.83 -5.72 8.96
N GLY A 118 16.74 -4.39 8.83
CA GLY A 118 17.69 -3.59 8.07
C GLY A 118 17.33 -3.28 6.62
N GLN A 119 16.21 -3.80 6.09
CA GLN A 119 15.75 -3.45 4.73
C GLN A 119 15.34 -1.98 4.67
N LEU A 120 15.42 -1.41 3.48
CA LEU A 120 14.92 -0.06 3.19
C LEU A 120 13.59 -0.13 2.45
N VAL A 121 12.65 0.71 2.87
CA VAL A 121 11.37 0.90 2.17
C VAL A 121 11.23 2.36 1.82
N ASN A 122 11.10 2.70 0.55
CA ASN A 122 10.74 4.04 0.16
C ASN A 122 9.29 4.10 -0.30
N VAL A 123 8.64 5.20 0.03
CA VAL A 123 7.24 5.44 -0.28
C VAL A 123 7.10 6.84 -0.88
N GLU A 124 6.63 6.90 -2.11
CA GLU A 124 6.22 8.14 -2.76
C GLU A 124 4.70 8.24 -2.73
N ILE A 125 4.18 9.33 -2.18
CA ILE A 125 2.75 9.66 -2.24
C ILE A 125 2.59 10.95 -3.06
N ASN A 126 1.86 10.87 -4.17
CA ASN A 126 1.48 12.02 -4.98
C ASN A 126 -0.01 11.93 -5.34
N ASN A 127 -0.83 12.70 -4.64
CA ASN A 127 -2.27 12.70 -4.87
C ASN A 127 -2.73 13.70 -5.96
N ASN A 128 -1.81 14.25 -6.75
CA ASN A 128 -2.06 15.14 -7.89
C ASN A 128 -1.20 14.78 -9.10
N ALA A 129 -1.08 13.50 -9.39
CA ALA A 129 -0.38 12.99 -10.56
C ALA A 129 -1.31 13.03 -11.78
N ALA A 130 -1.41 14.19 -12.42
CA ALA A 130 -2.38 14.49 -13.48
C ALA A 130 -2.39 13.53 -14.68
N TYR A 131 -1.37 12.69 -14.84
CA TYR A 131 -1.29 11.74 -15.95
C TYR A 131 -2.14 10.47 -15.74
N GLY A 132 -2.58 10.17 -14.52
CA GLY A 132 -3.39 8.99 -14.25
C GLY A 132 -3.16 8.37 -12.87
N TYR A 133 -3.95 7.34 -12.55
CA TYR A 133 -3.79 6.54 -11.36
C TYR A 133 -2.66 5.54 -11.55
N ASP A 134 -1.61 5.63 -10.72
CA ASP A 134 -0.42 4.78 -10.81
C ASP A 134 0.03 4.33 -9.40
N VAL A 135 -0.43 3.13 -9.01
CA VAL A 135 -0.03 2.48 -7.75
C VAL A 135 0.68 1.19 -8.07
N ARG A 136 1.94 1.13 -7.75
CA ARG A 136 2.83 -0.01 -8.03
C ARG A 136 3.97 -0.08 -7.02
N GLY A 137 4.71 -1.18 -7.05
CA GLY A 137 5.87 -1.41 -6.20
C GLY A 137 6.90 -2.28 -6.88
N GLU A 138 8.12 -2.21 -6.36
CA GLU A 138 9.22 -3.09 -6.73
C GLU A 138 9.90 -3.60 -5.46
N LEU A 139 10.09 -4.91 -5.38
CA LEU A 139 10.86 -5.58 -4.35
C LEU A 139 12.21 -6.01 -4.94
N VAL A 140 13.29 -5.51 -4.34
CA VAL A 140 14.68 -5.79 -4.73
C VAL A 140 15.30 -6.72 -3.71
N GLY A 141 15.78 -7.86 -4.16
CA GLY A 141 16.55 -8.82 -3.38
C GLY A 141 18.00 -8.95 -3.90
N GLU A 142 18.79 -9.74 -3.20
CA GLU A 142 20.21 -9.95 -3.55
C GLU A 142 20.41 -10.61 -4.92
N LYS A 143 19.43 -11.38 -5.40
CA LYS A 143 19.56 -12.19 -6.63
C LYS A 143 18.61 -11.77 -7.75
N GLY A 144 17.77 -10.77 -7.51
CA GLY A 144 16.81 -10.31 -8.51
C GLY A 144 15.77 -9.36 -7.94
N SER A 145 14.80 -8.97 -8.75
CA SER A 145 13.69 -8.13 -8.31
C SER A 145 12.34 -8.61 -8.84
N VAL A 146 11.27 -8.21 -8.17
CA VAL A 146 9.89 -8.36 -8.61
C VAL A 146 9.26 -6.99 -8.63
N PHE A 147 8.76 -6.54 -9.77
CA PHE A 147 8.03 -5.29 -9.85
C PHE A 147 6.62 -5.47 -10.39
N LEU A 148 5.72 -4.66 -9.87
CA LEU A 148 4.33 -4.64 -10.32
C LEU A 148 4.22 -3.73 -11.54
N ARG A 149 3.71 -4.27 -12.65
CA ARG A 149 3.41 -3.48 -13.82
C ARG A 149 2.22 -2.57 -13.53
N SER A 150 2.28 -1.34 -14.03
CA SER A 150 1.08 -0.50 -14.08
C SER A 150 -0.01 -1.24 -14.84
N PRO A 151 -1.28 -1.19 -14.38
CA PRO A 151 -2.38 -1.87 -15.05
C PRO A 151 -2.72 -1.15 -16.36
N ILE A 152 -1.99 -1.50 -17.41
CA ILE A 152 -2.24 -1.03 -18.77
C ILE A 152 -3.06 -2.12 -19.46
N ALA A 153 -4.29 -1.82 -19.82
CA ALA A 153 -5.19 -2.77 -20.47
C ALA A 153 -4.94 -2.91 -21.95
N SER A 154 -4.51 -1.82 -22.63
CA SER A 154 -4.25 -1.79 -24.07
C SER A 154 -3.18 -0.76 -24.42
N GLU A 155 -2.56 -0.95 -25.58
CA GLU A 155 -1.66 -0.02 -26.24
C GLU A 155 -2.30 0.40 -27.56
N LEU A 156 -2.44 1.70 -27.79
CA LEU A 156 -2.99 2.27 -29.02
C LEU A 156 -1.85 2.75 -29.93
N ASN A 157 -1.75 2.18 -31.12
CA ASN A 157 -0.81 2.61 -32.13
C ASN A 157 -1.52 3.48 -33.16
N VAL A 158 -1.25 4.80 -33.21
CA VAL A 158 -1.84 5.78 -34.09
C VAL A 158 -0.87 6.92 -34.36
N ASN A 159 -0.90 7.49 -35.59
CA ASN A 159 -0.05 8.62 -35.95
C ASN A 159 1.45 8.41 -35.64
N GLN A 160 1.99 7.23 -35.89
CA GLN A 160 3.38 6.85 -35.64
C GLN A 160 3.77 6.93 -34.14
N GLN A 161 2.79 6.82 -33.25
CA GLN A 161 2.98 6.84 -31.78
C GLN A 161 2.37 5.58 -31.14
N SER A 162 2.99 5.13 -30.07
CA SER A 162 2.43 4.12 -29.16
C SER A 162 1.97 4.82 -27.89
N ILE A 163 0.69 4.68 -27.53
CA ILE A 163 0.02 5.38 -26.45
C ILE A 163 -0.56 4.34 -25.49
N THR A 164 -0.22 4.44 -24.23
CA THR A 164 -0.80 3.64 -23.15
C THR A 164 -1.61 4.56 -22.23
N ALA A 165 -2.80 4.10 -21.83
CA ALA A 165 -3.68 4.87 -20.98
C ALA A 165 -3.58 4.41 -19.50
N TYR A 166 -3.48 5.37 -18.59
CA TYR A 166 -3.64 5.11 -17.17
C TYR A 166 -5.12 5.17 -16.77
N PRO A 167 -5.56 4.38 -15.77
CA PRO A 167 -6.89 4.51 -15.20
C PRO A 167 -7.09 5.89 -14.55
N GLU A 168 -8.33 6.35 -14.51
CA GLU A 168 -8.69 7.59 -13.82
C GLU A 168 -8.68 7.43 -12.29
N ASP A 169 -8.92 6.20 -11.79
CA ASP A 169 -8.99 5.93 -10.35
C ASP A 169 -8.57 4.49 -9.99
N TRP A 170 -8.62 4.20 -8.68
CA TRP A 170 -8.21 2.94 -8.09
C TRP A 170 -9.11 1.74 -8.39
N ARG A 171 -10.38 1.95 -8.77
CA ARG A 171 -11.39 0.88 -8.89
C ARG A 171 -11.00 -0.20 -9.90
N PRO A 172 -10.59 0.10 -11.13
CA PRO A 172 -10.16 -0.94 -12.06
C PRO A 172 -8.95 -1.72 -11.56
N ARG A 173 -8.02 -1.05 -10.85
CA ARG A 173 -6.77 -1.66 -10.38
C ARG A 173 -7.00 -2.67 -9.25
N PHE A 174 -7.95 -2.39 -8.33
CA PHE A 174 -8.13 -3.17 -7.12
C PHE A 174 -9.47 -3.88 -6.99
N ALA A 175 -10.30 -3.92 -8.05
CA ALA A 175 -11.61 -4.57 -8.02
C ALA A 175 -11.51 -6.03 -7.53
N GLU A 176 -10.57 -6.80 -8.05
CA GLU A 176 -10.36 -8.19 -7.67
C GLU A 176 -9.83 -8.32 -6.22
N ALA A 177 -8.94 -7.45 -5.81
CA ALA A 177 -8.43 -7.42 -4.43
C ALA A 177 -9.56 -7.20 -3.41
N TYR A 178 -10.48 -6.27 -3.69
CA TYR A 178 -11.65 -6.05 -2.85
C TYR A 178 -12.61 -7.25 -2.85
N ARG A 179 -12.85 -7.85 -4.02
CA ARG A 179 -13.69 -9.06 -4.11
C ARG A 179 -13.12 -10.19 -3.26
N LEU A 180 -11.81 -10.45 -3.38
CA LEU A 180 -11.12 -11.49 -2.61
C LEU A 180 -11.11 -11.18 -1.12
N GLN A 181 -10.86 -9.92 -0.72
CA GLN A 181 -10.91 -9.47 0.67
C GLN A 181 -12.28 -9.73 1.28
N ASN A 182 -13.36 -9.29 0.61
CA ASN A 182 -14.73 -9.45 1.11
C ASN A 182 -15.13 -10.92 1.18
N SER A 183 -14.75 -11.73 0.20
CA SER A 183 -14.99 -13.18 0.22
C SER A 183 -14.26 -13.86 1.38
N ALA A 184 -13.02 -13.48 1.64
CA ALA A 184 -12.25 -14.01 2.76
C ALA A 184 -12.85 -13.60 4.11
N TRP A 185 -13.36 -12.36 4.21
CA TRP A 185 -14.04 -11.89 5.40
C TRP A 185 -15.32 -12.68 5.67
N LEU A 186 -16.19 -12.87 4.68
CA LEU A 186 -17.40 -13.69 4.81
C LEU A 186 -17.06 -15.11 5.25
N LYS A 187 -16.07 -15.74 4.60
CA LYS A 187 -15.60 -17.07 4.98
C LYS A 187 -15.05 -17.13 6.41
N SER A 188 -14.44 -16.06 6.89
CA SER A 188 -13.93 -15.96 8.26
C SER A 188 -15.06 -16.01 9.30
N ILE A 189 -16.21 -15.44 8.99
CA ILE A 189 -17.42 -15.49 9.84
C ILE A 189 -17.95 -16.93 9.91
N GLU A 190 -18.03 -17.60 8.77
CA GLU A 190 -18.52 -19.00 8.69
C GLU A 190 -17.61 -19.97 9.43
N THR A 191 -16.30 -19.80 9.30
CA THR A 191 -15.30 -20.74 9.84
C THR A 191 -14.79 -20.38 11.23
N GLY A 192 -15.05 -19.15 11.71
CA GLY A 192 -14.49 -18.62 12.95
C GLY A 192 -12.97 -18.37 12.86
N LYS A 193 -12.35 -18.41 11.66
CA LYS A 193 -10.93 -18.19 11.46
C LYS A 193 -10.71 -16.80 10.85
N PRO A 194 -10.14 -15.84 11.60
CA PRO A 194 -9.86 -14.50 11.09
C PRO A 194 -9.02 -14.54 9.82
N ALA A 195 -9.27 -13.59 8.90
CA ALA A 195 -8.55 -13.44 7.65
C ALA A 195 -8.12 -11.98 7.44
N GLY A 196 -7.08 -11.77 6.64
CA GLY A 196 -6.60 -10.43 6.28
C GLY A 196 -5.90 -9.67 7.40
N ALA A 197 -5.87 -8.35 7.27
CA ALA A 197 -5.25 -7.46 8.24
C ALA A 197 -6.09 -7.36 9.53
N SER A 198 -5.45 -7.51 10.67
CA SER A 198 -6.09 -7.41 11.99
C SER A 198 -6.17 -5.96 12.48
N ALA A 199 -6.86 -5.73 13.60
CA ALA A 199 -6.83 -4.44 14.29
C ALA A 199 -5.40 -4.01 14.68
N TRP A 200 -4.53 -4.98 15.03
CA TRP A 200 -3.11 -4.72 15.27
C TRP A 200 -2.38 -4.21 14.02
N ASP A 201 -2.65 -4.78 12.84
CA ASP A 201 -2.06 -4.28 11.59
C ASP A 201 -2.51 -2.85 11.27
N GLY A 202 -3.76 -2.51 11.60
CA GLY A 202 -4.26 -1.14 11.52
C GLY A 202 -3.50 -0.19 12.42
N TYR A 203 -3.27 -0.57 13.68
CA TYR A 203 -2.48 0.19 14.64
C TYR A 203 -1.03 0.38 14.17
N ALA A 204 -0.40 -0.70 13.71
CA ALA A 204 1.00 -0.67 13.29
C ALA A 204 1.24 0.15 12.01
N ALA A 205 0.20 0.43 11.22
CA ALA A 205 0.25 1.28 10.04
C ALA A 205 -0.15 2.75 10.31
N THR A 206 -0.57 3.07 11.58
CA THR A 206 -0.98 4.40 12.01
C THR A 206 0.11 5.12 12.79
#